data_79fe4de731fd50573cdf3bc8c6619daa
#
_entry.id   79fe4de731fd50573cdf3bc8c6619daa
#
_cell.length_a   1.000
_cell.length_b   1.000
_cell.length_c   1.000
_cell.angle_alpha   90.00
_cell.angle_beta   90.00
_cell.angle_gamma   90.00
#
_symmetry.space_group_name_H-M   'P 1'
#
loop_
_entity.id
_entity.type
_entity.pdbx_description
1 polymer ?
#
loop_
_entity_poly.entity_id
_entity_poly.type
_entity_poly.pdbx_seq_one_letter_code
_entity_poly.pdbx_strand_id
1 'polypeptide(L)'
;MSPASPIQGCKMGDNAAGIAGGGEGKAMFQLVITTLDWFGVAVFAVTGALVASRKQMDIFGFALLATVTGIGGGSVRDLLLGVPVFWVQQPLYVAICVAVSVVVFFTAHIPESRYRLLMWLDAVGLAFFCVVGASKGLEAGAGPFIAVVMAVITASFGGIIRDVIGGESPFLLRKEIYVTAALAGALVFVASRGLGVPETAGAVAGFAVCFVIRAFGLRYGLSLPAYKARPGRTAEELKQLGL
;
A
#
# COMPACT_ATOMS: atom_id res chain seq x y z
N MET A 1 -32.87 19.88 -61.48
CA MET A 1 -33.76 18.92 -60.79
C MET A 1 -33.09 17.57 -60.89
N SER A 2 -32.53 17.13 -59.74
CA SER A 2 -31.95 15.80 -59.62
C SER A 2 -32.49 15.23 -58.30
N PRO A 3 -33.00 13.98 -58.23
CA PRO A 3 -33.67 13.46 -57.08
C PRO A 3 -32.69 12.93 -56.02
N ALA A 4 -33.03 13.16 -54.79
CA ALA A 4 -32.32 12.69 -53.61
C ALA A 4 -32.43 11.16 -53.45
N SER A 5 -31.30 10.51 -53.11
CA SER A 5 -31.20 9.09 -52.74
C SER A 5 -31.61 8.87 -51.27
N PRO A 6 -32.25 7.75 -50.95
CA PRO A 6 -32.72 7.47 -49.58
C PRO A 6 -31.60 7.06 -48.63
N ILE A 7 -31.65 7.59 -47.43
CA ILE A 7 -30.77 7.27 -46.31
C ILE A 7 -31.01 5.82 -45.89
N GLN A 8 -30.00 4.99 -46.01
CA GLN A 8 -30.00 3.61 -45.47
C GLN A 8 -30.04 3.65 -43.94
N GLY A 9 -31.03 2.93 -43.40
CA GLY A 9 -31.26 2.79 -41.97
C GLY A 9 -30.07 2.20 -41.21
N CYS A 10 -29.59 2.94 -40.23
CA CYS A 10 -28.61 2.48 -39.26
C CYS A 10 -29.26 1.42 -38.37
N LYS A 11 -28.82 0.16 -38.46
CA LYS A 11 -29.20 -0.89 -37.55
C LYS A 11 -28.68 -0.57 -36.14
N MET A 12 -29.52 -0.02 -35.30
CA MET A 12 -29.32 0.24 -33.89
C MET A 12 -29.84 -0.99 -33.14
N GLY A 13 -28.98 -1.99 -32.91
CA GLY A 13 -29.46 -3.23 -32.32
C GLY A 13 -28.52 -4.14 -31.57
N ASP A 14 -27.18 -3.99 -31.66
CA ASP A 14 -26.29 -5.02 -31.07
C ASP A 14 -25.22 -4.54 -30.08
N ASN A 15 -25.23 -3.27 -29.65
CA ASN A 15 -24.20 -2.75 -28.71
C ASN A 15 -24.70 -2.51 -27.27
N ALA A 16 -25.96 -2.77 -26.95
CA ALA A 16 -26.50 -2.48 -25.62
C ALA A 16 -26.09 -3.51 -24.55
N ALA A 17 -25.88 -4.77 -24.91
CA ALA A 17 -25.52 -5.83 -23.97
C ALA A 17 -24.05 -5.80 -23.55
N GLY A 18 -23.14 -5.30 -24.38
CA GLY A 18 -21.70 -5.18 -24.07
C GLY A 18 -21.36 -4.01 -23.14
N ILE A 19 -22.21 -2.97 -23.13
CA ILE A 19 -21.97 -1.75 -22.33
C ILE A 19 -22.46 -1.94 -20.87
N ALA A 20 -23.49 -2.74 -20.65
CA ALA A 20 -24.05 -3.00 -19.31
C ALA A 20 -23.09 -3.85 -18.44
N GLY A 21 -22.48 -4.90 -18.98
CA GLY A 21 -21.59 -5.79 -18.22
C GLY A 21 -20.25 -5.14 -17.82
N GLY A 22 -19.76 -4.16 -18.60
CA GLY A 22 -18.52 -3.44 -18.28
C GLY A 22 -18.67 -2.40 -17.16
N GLY A 23 -19.88 -1.88 -16.97
CA GLY A 23 -20.18 -0.89 -15.92
C GLY A 23 -20.27 -1.52 -14.52
N GLU A 24 -20.96 -2.66 -14.41
CA GLU A 24 -21.12 -3.37 -13.14
C GLU A 24 -19.78 -3.91 -12.60
N GLY A 25 -18.93 -4.47 -13.48
CA GLY A 25 -17.60 -4.96 -13.10
C GLY A 25 -16.70 -3.85 -12.58
N LYS A 26 -16.72 -2.68 -13.21
CA LYS A 26 -15.95 -1.51 -12.74
C LYS A 26 -16.48 -0.98 -11.40
N ALA A 27 -17.79 -0.88 -11.23
CA ALA A 27 -18.40 -0.43 -9.97
C ALA A 27 -18.06 -1.38 -8.81
N MET A 28 -18.12 -2.69 -9.04
CA MET A 28 -17.74 -3.70 -8.07
C MET A 28 -16.25 -3.61 -7.72
N PHE A 29 -15.37 -3.44 -8.71
CA PHE A 29 -13.94 -3.27 -8.47
C PHE A 29 -13.63 -2.01 -7.65
N GLN A 30 -14.26 -0.87 -7.97
CA GLN A 30 -14.11 0.35 -7.19
C GLN A 30 -14.57 0.19 -5.74
N LEU A 31 -15.67 -0.54 -5.52
CA LEU A 31 -16.13 -0.87 -4.18
C LEU A 31 -15.08 -1.71 -3.42
N VAL A 32 -14.50 -2.73 -4.08
CA VAL A 32 -13.44 -3.56 -3.49
C VAL A 32 -12.21 -2.71 -3.12
N ILE A 33 -11.70 -1.89 -4.03
CA ILE A 33 -10.53 -1.03 -3.77
C ILE A 33 -10.81 -0.04 -2.63
N THR A 34 -11.97 0.60 -2.64
CA THR A 34 -12.37 1.51 -1.56
C THR A 34 -12.44 0.79 -0.22
N THR A 35 -13.02 -0.39 -0.20
CA THR A 35 -13.11 -1.21 1.02
C THR A 35 -11.72 -1.62 1.51
N LEU A 36 -10.83 -2.07 0.62
CA LEU A 36 -9.45 -2.40 0.96
C LEU A 36 -8.69 -1.17 1.50
N ASP A 37 -8.93 0.03 0.95
CA ASP A 37 -8.31 1.28 1.40
C ASP A 37 -8.75 1.61 2.84
N TRP A 38 -10.03 1.53 3.15
CA TRP A 38 -10.57 1.75 4.49
C TRP A 38 -9.99 0.76 5.52
N PHE A 39 -9.99 -0.54 5.18
CA PHE A 39 -9.39 -1.56 6.04
C PHE A 39 -7.88 -1.37 6.20
N GLY A 40 -7.18 -1.03 5.13
CA GLY A 40 -5.76 -0.75 5.16
C GLY A 40 -5.42 0.41 6.10
N VAL A 41 -6.16 1.51 5.99
CA VAL A 41 -6.02 2.68 6.88
C VAL A 41 -6.30 2.30 8.34
N ALA A 42 -7.39 1.58 8.61
CA ALA A 42 -7.74 1.16 9.97
C ALA A 42 -6.66 0.23 10.56
N VAL A 43 -6.20 -0.77 9.81
CA VAL A 43 -5.14 -1.69 10.24
C VAL A 43 -3.83 -0.93 10.52
N PHE A 44 -3.43 -0.02 9.64
CA PHE A 44 -2.23 0.79 9.87
C PHE A 44 -2.39 1.76 11.04
N ALA A 45 -3.57 2.34 11.25
CA ALA A 45 -3.87 3.14 12.43
C ALA A 45 -3.69 2.32 13.72
N VAL A 46 -4.14 1.05 13.75
CA VAL A 46 -3.88 0.13 14.89
C VAL A 46 -2.37 -0.04 15.09
N THR A 47 -1.59 -0.26 14.01
CA THR A 47 -0.13 -0.43 14.15
C THR A 47 0.54 0.82 14.72
N GLY A 48 0.11 2.01 14.30
CA GLY A 48 0.58 3.29 14.86
C GLY A 48 0.25 3.42 16.35
N ALA A 49 -0.99 3.14 16.72
CA ALA A 49 -1.42 3.15 18.13
C ALA A 49 -0.67 2.12 19.00
N LEU A 50 -0.34 0.94 18.45
CA LEU A 50 0.48 -0.07 19.17
C LEU A 50 1.91 0.43 19.43
N VAL A 51 2.52 1.18 18.50
CA VAL A 51 3.82 1.82 18.74
C VAL A 51 3.69 2.89 19.82
N ALA A 52 2.66 3.75 19.76
CA ALA A 52 2.39 4.74 20.78
C ALA A 52 2.23 4.10 22.19
N SER A 53 1.52 2.97 22.27
CA SER A 53 1.38 2.19 23.49
C SER A 53 2.72 1.65 24.03
N ARG A 54 3.61 1.22 23.16
CA ARG A 54 4.96 0.75 23.56
C ARG A 54 5.84 1.88 24.06
N LYS A 55 5.62 3.09 23.54
CA LYS A 55 6.34 4.32 23.93
C LYS A 55 5.67 5.06 25.09
N GLN A 56 4.58 4.52 25.64
CA GLN A 56 3.83 5.11 26.75
C GLN A 56 3.39 6.56 26.50
N MET A 57 2.99 6.84 25.23
CA MET A 57 2.49 8.15 24.85
C MET A 57 1.11 8.42 25.48
N ASP A 58 0.72 9.67 25.53
CA ASP A 58 -0.63 10.08 25.91
C ASP A 58 -1.65 9.83 24.78
N ILE A 59 -2.92 10.14 25.01
CA ILE A 59 -4.00 9.92 24.04
C ILE A 59 -3.79 10.73 22.75
N PHE A 60 -3.18 11.91 22.82
CA PHE A 60 -2.86 12.72 21.67
C PHE A 60 -1.73 12.11 20.85
N GLY A 61 -0.71 11.56 21.51
CA GLY A 61 0.36 10.78 20.87
C GLY A 61 -0.18 9.54 20.16
N PHE A 62 -1.15 8.83 20.76
CA PHE A 62 -1.86 7.73 20.10
C PHE A 62 -2.61 8.20 18.85
N ALA A 63 -3.39 9.28 18.96
CA ALA A 63 -4.15 9.82 17.84
C ALA A 63 -3.24 10.28 16.71
N LEU A 64 -2.16 10.99 17.04
CA LEU A 64 -1.18 11.47 16.07
C LEU A 64 -0.52 10.29 15.33
N LEU A 65 0.03 9.35 16.09
CA LEU A 65 0.81 8.25 15.50
C LEU A 65 -0.07 7.29 14.71
N ALA A 66 -1.30 7.01 15.17
CA ALA A 66 -2.28 6.24 14.43
C ALA A 66 -2.66 6.93 13.11
N THR A 67 -2.96 8.24 13.15
CA THR A 67 -3.36 9.00 11.98
C THR A 67 -2.23 9.06 10.96
N VAL A 68 -1.05 9.50 11.36
CA VAL A 68 0.10 9.61 10.45
C VAL A 68 0.48 8.26 9.83
N THR A 69 0.36 7.17 10.59
CA THR A 69 0.61 5.82 10.07
C THR A 69 -0.45 5.41 9.05
N GLY A 70 -1.73 5.61 9.38
CA GLY A 70 -2.85 5.17 8.54
C GLY A 70 -2.93 5.91 7.20
N ILE A 71 -2.75 7.23 7.21
CA ILE A 71 -2.90 8.07 6.01
C ILE A 71 -1.57 8.43 5.34
N GLY A 72 -0.43 8.24 6.01
CA GLY A 72 0.88 8.74 5.55
C GLY A 72 1.30 8.19 4.19
N GLY A 73 1.22 6.88 3.98
CA GLY A 73 1.60 6.24 2.72
C GLY A 73 0.76 6.72 1.54
N GLY A 74 -0.57 6.81 1.72
CA GLY A 74 -1.48 7.34 0.71
C GLY A 74 -1.28 8.83 0.44
N SER A 75 -0.94 9.62 1.46
CA SER A 75 -0.63 11.05 1.30
C SER A 75 0.61 11.25 0.43
N VAL A 76 1.69 10.50 0.69
CA VAL A 76 2.91 10.57 -0.13
C VAL A 76 2.61 10.16 -1.57
N ARG A 77 1.85 9.09 -1.78
CA ARG A 77 1.41 8.65 -3.12
C ARG A 77 0.67 9.77 -3.85
N ASP A 78 -0.36 10.35 -3.23
CA ASP A 78 -1.20 11.35 -3.88
C ASP A 78 -0.42 12.62 -4.23
N LEU A 79 0.48 13.05 -3.35
CA LEU A 79 1.40 14.18 -3.62
C LEU A 79 2.32 13.88 -4.81
N LEU A 80 2.89 12.68 -4.91
CA LEU A 80 3.77 12.30 -6.02
C LEU A 80 3.03 12.17 -7.35
N LEU A 81 1.75 11.74 -7.30
CA LEU A 81 0.89 11.66 -8.47
C LEU A 81 0.30 13.02 -8.88
N GLY A 82 0.46 14.07 -8.08
CA GLY A 82 -0.11 15.39 -8.33
C GLY A 82 -1.64 15.41 -8.23
N VAL A 83 -2.23 14.47 -7.48
CA VAL A 83 -3.68 14.40 -7.25
C VAL A 83 -4.03 14.94 -5.86
N PRO A 84 -5.27 15.40 -5.66
CA PRO A 84 -5.70 15.85 -4.34
C PRO A 84 -5.62 14.73 -3.31
N VAL A 85 -5.06 15.04 -2.14
CA VAL A 85 -4.86 14.08 -1.07
C VAL A 85 -6.21 13.51 -0.59
N PHE A 86 -6.36 12.19 -0.58
CA PHE A 86 -7.62 11.49 -0.43
C PHE A 86 -8.38 11.83 0.87
N TRP A 87 -7.70 11.94 2.00
CA TRP A 87 -8.32 12.22 3.30
C TRP A 87 -8.73 13.68 3.46
N VAL A 88 -8.17 14.62 2.68
CA VAL A 88 -8.63 16.01 2.63
C VAL A 88 -10.01 16.11 1.96
N GLN A 89 -10.24 15.26 0.95
CA GLN A 89 -11.54 15.17 0.28
C GLN A 89 -12.56 14.36 1.10
N GLN A 90 -12.07 13.36 1.86
CA GLN A 90 -12.91 12.48 2.68
C GLN A 90 -12.39 12.44 4.14
N PRO A 91 -12.75 13.44 4.98
CA PRO A 91 -12.26 13.55 6.36
C PRO A 91 -12.55 12.32 7.24
N LEU A 92 -13.46 11.46 6.81
CA LEU A 92 -13.82 10.24 7.52
C LEU A 92 -12.63 9.30 7.73
N TYR A 93 -11.62 9.31 6.84
CA TYR A 93 -10.38 8.56 7.05
C TYR A 93 -9.64 8.97 8.32
N VAL A 94 -9.56 10.28 8.57
CA VAL A 94 -8.96 10.81 9.81
C VAL A 94 -9.81 10.44 11.03
N ALA A 95 -11.14 10.54 10.91
CA ALA A 95 -12.06 10.17 11.99
C ALA A 95 -11.91 8.69 12.38
N ILE A 96 -11.72 7.78 11.40
CA ILE A 96 -11.44 6.36 11.65
C ILE A 96 -10.11 6.19 12.39
N CYS A 97 -9.04 6.86 11.96
CA CYS A 97 -7.75 6.77 12.62
C CYS A 97 -7.84 7.21 14.09
N VAL A 98 -8.54 8.32 14.37
CA VAL A 98 -8.77 8.81 15.73
C VAL A 98 -9.63 7.83 16.54
N ALA A 99 -10.73 7.34 15.98
CA ALA A 99 -11.58 6.35 16.66
C ALA A 99 -10.80 5.07 17.00
N VAL A 100 -10.04 4.54 16.05
CA VAL A 100 -9.16 3.37 16.25
C VAL A 100 -8.13 3.65 17.35
N SER A 101 -7.51 4.83 17.35
CA SER A 101 -6.52 5.19 18.37
C SER A 101 -7.11 5.19 19.79
N VAL A 102 -8.34 5.71 19.95
CA VAL A 102 -9.06 5.70 21.22
C VAL A 102 -9.35 4.25 21.68
N VAL A 103 -9.85 3.41 20.77
CA VAL A 103 -10.11 1.99 21.08
C VAL A 103 -8.82 1.29 21.50
N VAL A 104 -7.74 1.47 20.74
CA VAL A 104 -6.44 0.83 21.06
C VAL A 104 -5.86 1.39 22.35
N PHE A 105 -6.03 2.67 22.68
CA PHE A 105 -5.57 3.26 23.93
C PHE A 105 -6.09 2.48 25.16
N PHE A 106 -7.36 2.08 25.13
CA PHE A 106 -7.96 1.31 26.23
C PHE A 106 -7.71 -0.20 26.14
N THR A 107 -7.40 -0.74 24.96
CA THR A 107 -7.27 -2.19 24.74
C THR A 107 -5.84 -2.68 24.54
N ALA A 108 -4.87 -1.79 24.37
CA ALA A 108 -3.47 -2.15 24.06
C ALA A 108 -2.76 -2.99 25.15
N HIS A 109 -3.36 -3.13 26.33
CA HIS A 109 -2.85 -3.97 27.42
C HIS A 109 -3.22 -5.46 27.25
N ILE A 110 -4.23 -5.80 26.44
CA ILE A 110 -4.76 -7.16 26.28
C ILE A 110 -3.79 -8.10 25.55
N PRO A 111 -3.12 -7.71 24.42
CA PRO A 111 -2.23 -8.61 23.70
C PRO A 111 -0.99 -8.98 24.52
N GLU A 112 -0.66 -10.27 24.58
CA GLU A 112 0.58 -10.76 25.23
C GLU A 112 1.84 -10.12 24.65
N SER A 113 1.87 -9.90 23.31
CA SER A 113 2.97 -9.24 22.62
C SER A 113 2.46 -8.22 21.61
N ARG A 114 2.49 -6.94 22.01
CA ARG A 114 2.17 -5.80 21.13
C ARG A 114 3.06 -5.76 19.90
N TYR A 115 4.33 -6.15 20.04
CA TYR A 115 5.27 -6.19 18.92
C TYR A 115 4.90 -7.28 17.90
N ARG A 116 4.55 -8.49 18.35
CA ARG A 116 4.12 -9.56 17.45
C ARG A 116 2.85 -9.20 16.70
N LEU A 117 1.87 -8.65 17.42
CA LEU A 117 0.62 -8.17 16.82
C LEU A 117 0.88 -7.07 15.77
N LEU A 118 1.75 -6.10 16.11
CA LEU A 118 2.15 -5.04 15.19
C LEU A 118 2.74 -5.61 13.89
N MET A 119 3.65 -6.58 13.97
CA MET A 119 4.28 -7.17 12.76
C MET A 119 3.27 -7.88 11.86
N TRP A 120 2.29 -8.59 12.43
CA TRP A 120 1.25 -9.27 11.64
C TRP A 120 0.25 -8.29 11.05
N LEU A 121 -0.17 -7.29 11.79
CA LEU A 121 -1.06 -6.23 11.26
C LEU A 121 -0.36 -5.41 10.18
N ASP A 122 0.92 -5.10 10.37
CA ASP A 122 1.73 -4.43 9.35
C ASP A 122 1.81 -5.26 8.06
N ALA A 123 1.96 -6.59 8.16
CA ALA A 123 1.94 -7.48 7.00
C ALA A 123 0.59 -7.46 6.25
N VAL A 124 -0.52 -7.41 6.98
CA VAL A 124 -1.87 -7.28 6.40
C VAL A 124 -2.05 -5.92 5.73
N GLY A 125 -1.67 -4.83 6.40
CA GLY A 125 -1.74 -3.47 5.85
C GLY A 125 -0.85 -3.29 4.61
N LEU A 126 0.36 -3.85 4.64
CA LEU A 126 1.26 -3.89 3.48
C LEU A 126 0.59 -4.52 2.27
N ALA A 127 -0.10 -5.66 2.46
CA ALA A 127 -0.80 -6.39 1.41
C ALA A 127 -2.01 -5.62 0.85
N PHE A 128 -2.76 -4.91 1.70
CA PHE A 128 -3.82 -4.01 1.24
C PHE A 128 -3.26 -2.88 0.39
N PHE A 129 -2.28 -2.17 0.90
CA PHE A 129 -1.78 -0.96 0.25
C PHE A 129 -0.91 -1.22 -0.97
N CYS A 130 -0.33 -2.42 -1.14
CA CYS A 130 0.35 -2.73 -2.40
C CYS A 130 -0.64 -2.80 -3.57
N VAL A 131 -1.85 -3.32 -3.36
CA VAL A 131 -2.90 -3.38 -4.38
C VAL A 131 -3.54 -2.00 -4.60
N VAL A 132 -3.95 -1.33 -3.50
CA VAL A 132 -4.56 0.01 -3.57
C VAL A 132 -3.61 1.02 -4.21
N GLY A 133 -2.33 1.01 -3.83
CA GLY A 133 -1.32 1.91 -4.38
C GLY A 133 -1.09 1.71 -5.88
N ALA A 134 -1.04 0.44 -6.34
CA ALA A 134 -0.94 0.12 -7.76
C ALA A 134 -2.20 0.55 -8.54
N SER A 135 -3.39 0.26 -8.01
CA SER A 135 -4.66 0.65 -8.63
C SER A 135 -4.77 2.16 -8.79
N LYS A 136 -4.51 2.92 -7.72
CA LYS A 136 -4.54 4.38 -7.74
C LYS A 136 -3.51 4.98 -8.70
N GLY A 137 -2.30 4.38 -8.77
CA GLY A 137 -1.29 4.77 -9.76
C GLY A 137 -1.78 4.62 -11.20
N LEU A 138 -2.40 3.47 -11.52
CA LEU A 138 -2.97 3.23 -12.84
C LEU A 138 -4.17 4.16 -13.14
N GLU A 139 -5.05 4.40 -12.16
CA GLU A 139 -6.19 5.31 -12.28
C GLU A 139 -5.75 6.76 -12.54
N ALA A 140 -4.64 7.19 -11.94
CA ALA A 140 -4.04 8.51 -12.18
C ALA A 140 -3.34 8.61 -13.54
N GLY A 141 -3.37 7.57 -14.36
CA GLY A 141 -2.73 7.56 -15.69
C GLY A 141 -1.24 7.28 -15.67
N ALA A 142 -0.67 6.89 -14.54
CA ALA A 142 0.73 6.46 -14.49
C ALA A 142 0.92 5.13 -15.22
N GLY A 143 2.05 4.99 -15.90
CA GLY A 143 2.39 3.73 -16.59
C GLY A 143 2.57 2.57 -15.59
N PRO A 144 2.52 1.30 -16.08
CA PRO A 144 2.58 0.10 -15.24
C PRO A 144 3.78 0.09 -14.27
N PHE A 145 4.93 0.52 -14.73
CA PHE A 145 6.15 0.60 -13.90
C PHE A 145 5.97 1.57 -12.72
N ILE A 146 5.46 2.78 -13.00
CA ILE A 146 5.23 3.79 -11.95
C ILE A 146 4.12 3.33 -11.00
N ALA A 147 3.10 2.64 -11.48
CA ALA A 147 2.06 2.07 -10.62
C ALA A 147 2.63 1.07 -9.61
N VAL A 148 3.59 0.22 -10.02
CA VAL A 148 4.30 -0.69 -9.09
C VAL A 148 5.12 0.11 -8.07
N VAL A 149 5.81 1.17 -8.48
CA VAL A 149 6.55 2.06 -7.56
C VAL A 149 5.60 2.71 -6.55
N MET A 150 4.46 3.23 -7.02
CA MET A 150 3.43 3.83 -6.14
C MET A 150 2.85 2.82 -5.14
N ALA A 151 2.69 1.56 -5.56
CA ALA A 151 2.29 0.48 -4.67
C ALA A 151 3.28 0.30 -3.51
N VAL A 152 4.57 0.19 -3.83
CA VAL A 152 5.62 0.02 -2.81
C VAL A 152 5.69 1.22 -1.88
N ILE A 153 5.64 2.44 -2.42
CA ILE A 153 5.63 3.68 -1.63
C ILE A 153 4.41 3.70 -0.69
N THR A 154 3.21 3.47 -1.23
CA THR A 154 1.96 3.51 -0.44
C THR A 154 2.02 2.50 0.70
N ALA A 155 2.45 1.28 0.41
CA ALA A 155 2.48 0.18 1.36
C ALA A 155 3.55 0.36 2.46
N SER A 156 4.68 1.01 2.17
CA SER A 156 5.81 1.07 3.10
C SER A 156 5.91 2.39 3.89
N PHE A 157 5.52 3.53 3.29
CA PHE A 157 5.80 4.83 3.89
C PHE A 157 5.03 5.09 5.18
N GLY A 158 3.80 4.60 5.31
CA GLY A 158 3.06 4.69 6.57
C GLY A 158 3.82 4.06 7.74
N GLY A 159 4.38 2.86 7.52
CA GLY A 159 5.22 2.15 8.48
C GLY A 159 6.56 2.85 8.74
N ILE A 160 7.20 3.40 7.70
CA ILE A 160 8.46 4.15 7.84
C ILE A 160 8.25 5.38 8.72
N ILE A 161 7.24 6.18 8.43
CA ILE A 161 6.93 7.39 9.21
C ILE A 161 6.63 7.02 10.66
N ARG A 162 5.82 5.99 10.88
CA ARG A 162 5.52 5.44 12.22
C ARG A 162 6.79 5.10 12.99
N ASP A 163 7.67 4.32 12.38
CA ASP A 163 8.88 3.83 13.03
C ASP A 163 9.84 4.99 13.35
N VAL A 164 10.01 5.94 12.42
CA VAL A 164 10.84 7.14 12.62
C VAL A 164 10.30 7.99 13.78
N ILE A 165 8.99 8.31 13.79
CA ILE A 165 8.38 9.08 14.89
C ILE A 165 8.44 8.29 16.20
N GLY A 166 8.26 6.97 16.15
CA GLY A 166 8.39 6.08 17.29
C GLY A 166 9.83 5.89 17.78
N GLY A 167 10.84 6.45 17.10
CA GLY A 167 12.26 6.26 17.46
C GLY A 167 12.70 4.80 17.34
N GLU A 168 12.15 4.06 16.37
CA GLU A 168 12.50 2.68 16.06
C GLU A 168 13.18 2.60 14.68
N SER A 169 14.01 1.59 14.46
CA SER A 169 14.55 1.33 13.13
C SER A 169 13.44 0.86 12.20
N PRO A 170 13.18 1.57 11.09
CA PRO A 170 12.14 1.17 10.13
C PRO A 170 12.29 -0.28 9.66
N PHE A 171 11.16 -0.99 9.50
CA PHE A 171 11.16 -2.37 9.00
C PHE A 171 11.84 -2.50 7.64
N LEU A 172 11.76 -1.46 6.81
CA LEU A 172 12.47 -1.37 5.54
C LEU A 172 13.99 -1.56 5.67
N LEU A 173 14.59 -1.01 6.75
CA LEU A 173 16.04 -1.07 7.00
C LEU A 173 16.47 -2.37 7.69
N ARG A 174 15.53 -3.15 8.18
CA ARG A 174 15.81 -4.47 8.72
C ARG A 174 16.08 -5.45 7.57
N LYS A 175 16.90 -6.44 7.80
CA LYS A 175 17.24 -7.47 6.80
C LYS A 175 16.05 -8.41 6.47
N GLU A 176 14.84 -7.89 6.49
CA GLU A 176 13.60 -8.67 6.30
C GLU A 176 13.07 -8.54 4.88
N ILE A 177 12.30 -9.54 4.46
CA ILE A 177 11.57 -9.53 3.19
C ILE A 177 10.32 -8.63 3.37
N TYR A 178 10.50 -7.31 3.21
CA TYR A 178 9.44 -6.31 3.36
C TYR A 178 9.04 -5.69 2.02
N VAL A 179 9.95 -4.95 1.42
CA VAL A 179 9.72 -4.28 0.12
C VAL A 179 9.52 -5.29 -0.99
N THR A 180 10.25 -6.41 -0.97
CA THR A 180 10.12 -7.48 -1.97
C THR A 180 8.74 -8.13 -1.95
N ALA A 181 8.10 -8.25 -0.79
CA ALA A 181 6.73 -8.74 -0.69
C ALA A 181 5.73 -7.78 -1.34
N ALA A 182 5.83 -6.48 -1.04
CA ALA A 182 5.00 -5.45 -1.67
C ALA A 182 5.24 -5.37 -3.18
N LEU A 183 6.50 -5.43 -3.62
CA LEU A 183 6.88 -5.45 -5.03
C LEU A 183 6.27 -6.64 -5.77
N ALA A 184 6.39 -7.85 -5.21
CA ALA A 184 5.84 -9.06 -5.81
C ALA A 184 4.31 -9.00 -5.93
N GLY A 185 3.61 -8.57 -4.89
CA GLY A 185 2.14 -8.38 -4.91
C GLY A 185 1.69 -7.36 -5.94
N ALA A 186 2.39 -6.21 -6.02
CA ALA A 186 2.11 -5.17 -7.00
C ALA A 186 2.35 -5.64 -8.43
N LEU A 187 3.45 -6.36 -8.68
CA LEU A 187 3.74 -6.93 -10.01
C LEU A 187 2.66 -7.92 -10.45
N VAL A 188 2.22 -8.81 -9.56
CA VAL A 188 1.13 -9.76 -9.85
C VAL A 188 -0.16 -9.01 -10.20
N PHE A 189 -0.55 -7.99 -9.43
CA PHE A 189 -1.73 -7.18 -9.72
C PHE A 189 -1.65 -6.47 -11.07
N VAL A 190 -0.54 -5.77 -11.34
CA VAL A 190 -0.35 -5.00 -12.59
C VAL A 190 -0.26 -5.94 -13.79
N ALA A 191 0.46 -7.07 -13.67
CA ALA A 191 0.57 -8.07 -14.73
C ALA A 191 -0.78 -8.73 -15.06
N SER A 192 -1.56 -9.11 -14.02
CA SER A 192 -2.90 -9.70 -14.20
C SER A 192 -3.82 -8.77 -15.00
N ARG A 193 -3.76 -7.48 -14.76
CA ARG A 193 -4.51 -6.48 -15.50
C ARG A 193 -4.06 -6.39 -16.97
N GLY A 194 -2.75 -6.48 -17.23
CA GLY A 194 -2.19 -6.53 -18.60
C GLY A 194 -2.58 -7.79 -19.38
N LEU A 195 -2.85 -8.90 -18.68
CA LEU A 195 -3.29 -10.17 -19.24
C LEU A 195 -4.82 -10.28 -19.42
N GLY A 196 -5.59 -9.24 -19.10
CA GLY A 196 -7.05 -9.24 -19.22
C GLY A 196 -7.78 -10.05 -18.14
N VAL A 197 -7.10 -10.38 -17.03
CA VAL A 197 -7.73 -11.02 -15.89
C VAL A 197 -8.69 -10.03 -15.21
N PRO A 198 -9.87 -10.48 -14.70
CA PRO A 198 -10.77 -9.61 -13.96
C PRO A 198 -10.04 -8.85 -12.84
N GLU A 199 -10.25 -7.54 -12.75
CA GLU A 199 -9.52 -6.66 -11.84
C GLU A 199 -9.63 -7.10 -10.38
N THR A 200 -10.79 -7.61 -9.98
CA THR A 200 -11.01 -8.16 -8.63
C THR A 200 -10.17 -9.41 -8.35
N ALA A 201 -10.05 -10.32 -9.33
CA ALA A 201 -9.21 -11.51 -9.20
C ALA A 201 -7.73 -11.12 -9.12
N GLY A 202 -7.29 -10.14 -9.94
CA GLY A 202 -5.94 -9.57 -9.86
C GLY A 202 -5.64 -8.94 -8.50
N ALA A 203 -6.61 -8.22 -7.93
CA ALA A 203 -6.48 -7.61 -6.61
C ALA A 203 -6.31 -8.67 -5.50
N VAL A 204 -7.13 -9.72 -5.52
CA VAL A 204 -7.03 -10.83 -4.56
C VAL A 204 -5.70 -11.57 -4.73
N ALA A 205 -5.27 -11.83 -5.96
CA ALA A 205 -3.98 -12.50 -6.23
C ALA A 205 -2.79 -11.64 -5.75
N GLY A 206 -2.79 -10.34 -6.05
CA GLY A 206 -1.74 -9.41 -5.59
C GLY A 206 -1.67 -9.32 -4.07
N PHE A 207 -2.83 -9.19 -3.40
CA PHE A 207 -2.92 -9.23 -1.95
C PHE A 207 -2.37 -10.54 -1.37
N ALA A 208 -2.84 -11.68 -1.89
CA ALA A 208 -2.44 -13.01 -1.40
C ALA A 208 -0.93 -13.23 -1.55
N VAL A 209 -0.34 -12.89 -2.70
CA VAL A 209 1.10 -13.03 -2.93
C VAL A 209 1.91 -12.16 -1.97
N CYS A 210 1.54 -10.88 -1.82
CA CYS A 210 2.21 -9.98 -0.87
C CYS A 210 2.13 -10.53 0.56
N PHE A 211 0.93 -10.89 1.01
CA PHE A 211 0.70 -11.37 2.37
C PHE A 211 1.43 -12.69 2.65
N VAL A 212 1.35 -13.66 1.73
CA VAL A 212 2.01 -14.97 1.88
C VAL A 212 3.53 -14.80 1.98
N ILE A 213 4.14 -14.03 1.07
CA ILE A 213 5.59 -13.77 1.11
C ILE A 213 5.98 -13.12 2.44
N ARG A 214 5.21 -12.12 2.89
CA ARG A 214 5.49 -11.43 4.17
C ARG A 214 5.28 -12.36 5.36
N ALA A 215 4.21 -13.16 5.39
CA ALA A 215 3.92 -14.12 6.45
C ALA A 215 5.02 -15.19 6.55
N PHE A 216 5.51 -15.71 5.42
CA PHE A 216 6.66 -16.62 5.40
C PHE A 216 7.92 -15.94 5.94
N GLY A 217 8.19 -14.70 5.53
CA GLY A 217 9.31 -13.92 6.08
C GLY A 217 9.24 -13.80 7.60
N LEU A 218 8.07 -13.47 8.14
CA LEU A 218 7.84 -13.35 9.58
C LEU A 218 7.93 -14.68 10.33
N ARG A 219 7.43 -15.77 9.72
CA ARG A 219 7.36 -17.09 10.37
C ARG A 219 8.70 -17.78 10.43
N TYR A 220 9.50 -17.65 9.36
CA TYR A 220 10.78 -18.35 9.20
C TYR A 220 12.01 -17.44 9.38
N GLY A 221 11.81 -16.16 9.66
CA GLY A 221 12.90 -15.20 9.81
C GLY A 221 13.74 -15.03 8.54
N LEU A 222 13.11 -15.13 7.36
CA LEU A 222 13.81 -15.03 6.09
C LEU A 222 14.34 -13.60 5.91
N SER A 223 15.59 -13.48 5.53
CA SER A 223 16.26 -12.22 5.29
C SER A 223 16.98 -12.22 3.96
N LEU A 224 17.04 -11.04 3.33
CA LEU A 224 17.85 -10.86 2.14
C LEU A 224 19.34 -10.77 2.52
N PRO A 225 20.26 -11.26 1.64
CA PRO A 225 21.68 -11.11 1.88
C PRO A 225 22.06 -9.62 1.99
N ALA A 226 22.69 -9.26 3.11
CA ALA A 226 23.15 -7.92 3.32
C ALA A 226 24.45 -7.66 2.54
N TYR A 227 24.64 -6.43 2.09
CA TYR A 227 25.92 -5.98 1.55
C TYR A 227 27.02 -6.19 2.59
N LYS A 228 28.05 -6.93 2.23
CA LYS A 228 29.26 -7.07 3.03
C LYS A 228 30.25 -6.03 2.54
N ALA A 229 30.47 -4.99 3.34
CA ALA A 229 31.52 -4.04 3.05
C ALA A 229 32.87 -4.77 2.99
N ARG A 230 33.57 -4.65 1.88
CA ARG A 230 34.99 -4.95 1.86
C ARG A 230 35.69 -3.72 2.43
N PRO A 231 36.60 -3.86 3.41
CA PRO A 231 37.37 -2.71 3.87
C PRO A 231 38.09 -2.10 2.66
N GLY A 232 37.85 -0.84 2.42
CA GLY A 232 38.62 -0.07 1.45
C GLY A 232 40.06 0.00 1.87
N ARG A 233 40.96 0.32 0.96
CA ARG A 233 42.35 0.56 1.29
C ARG A 233 42.44 1.70 2.28
N THR A 234 43.23 1.54 3.32
CA THR A 234 43.51 2.60 4.30
C THR A 234 44.34 3.71 3.66
N ALA A 235 44.32 4.91 4.25
CA ALA A 235 45.13 6.00 3.77
C ALA A 235 46.66 5.66 3.77
N GLU A 236 47.07 4.76 4.66
CA GLU A 236 48.46 4.25 4.73
C GLU A 236 48.80 3.33 3.56
N GLU A 237 47.85 2.42 3.20
CA GLU A 237 48.00 1.53 2.04
C GLU A 237 48.01 2.34 0.71
N LEU A 238 47.20 3.40 0.61
CA LEU A 238 47.22 4.29 -0.56
C LEU A 238 48.54 5.05 -0.67
N LYS A 239 49.10 5.56 0.43
CA LYS A 239 50.41 6.16 0.45
C LYS A 239 51.52 5.20 0.05
N GLN A 240 51.46 3.93 0.47
CA GLN A 240 52.46 2.92 0.08
C GLN A 240 52.38 2.58 -1.41
N LEU A 241 51.21 2.77 -2.05
CA LEU A 241 50.99 2.56 -3.48
C LEU A 241 51.29 3.83 -4.32
N GLY A 242 51.73 4.93 -3.69
CA GLY A 242 52.03 6.20 -4.39
C GLY A 242 50.78 6.94 -4.90
N LEU A 243 49.61 6.70 -4.32
CA LEU A 243 48.31 7.30 -4.66
C LEU A 243 47.88 8.29 -3.58
#